data_0f3836bd01254d549995853156b30b06
#
_entry.id   0f3836bd01254d549995853156b30b06
#
_cell.length_a   1.000
_cell.length_b   1.000
_cell.length_c   1.000
_cell.angle_alpha   90.00
_cell.angle_beta   90.00
_cell.angle_gamma   90.00
#
_symmetry.space_group_name_H-M   'P 1'
#
loop_
_entity.id
_entity.type
_entity.pdbx_description
1 polymer ?
#
loop_
_entity_poly.entity_id
_entity_poly.type
_entity_poly.pdbx_seq_one_letter_code
_entity_poly.pdbx_strand_id
1 'polypeptide(L)'
;RFTQFNVGPSGVVLNNSGAASQTQVAGQVAGNPMLGNQRAGTILNQVTAPNPSQLLGTLEVAGNRANVIVANPAGITCNGCGFLNADRATLTTGRPRVGPDGGIGFDVAAGRLGIEGQGLNGMNLSQVDLIARTLEINAQVWANRLNVTAGASRVDYGTGAVSAQAGDGPTPAVALDTAELGGMYDNR
;
A
#
# COMPACT_ATOMS: atom_id res chain seq x y z
N ARG A 1 9.51 -3.82 -9.75
CA ARG A 1 8.58 -3.15 -10.68
C ARG A 1 7.77 -4.21 -11.41
N PHE A 2 6.50 -3.94 -11.63
CA PHE A 2 5.53 -4.87 -12.22
C PHE A 2 4.77 -4.19 -13.36
N THR A 3 4.36 -4.95 -14.35
CA THR A 3 3.34 -4.53 -15.32
C THR A 3 1.93 -4.70 -14.73
N GLN A 4 1.77 -5.64 -13.78
CA GLN A 4 0.55 -5.88 -13.03
C GLN A 4 0.92 -6.43 -11.65
N PHE A 5 0.25 -5.96 -10.61
CA PHE A 5 0.40 -6.46 -9.24
C PHE A 5 -0.99 -6.63 -8.63
N ASN A 6 -1.42 -7.88 -8.49
CA ASN A 6 -2.68 -8.26 -7.86
C ASN A 6 -2.43 -9.22 -6.71
N VAL A 7 -3.31 -9.20 -5.74
CA VAL A 7 -3.33 -10.15 -4.62
C VAL A 7 -4.67 -10.86 -4.65
N GLY A 8 -4.66 -12.15 -4.93
CA GLY A 8 -5.86 -12.97 -4.88
C GLY A 8 -6.28 -13.28 -3.44
N PRO A 9 -7.47 -13.91 -3.25
CA PRO A 9 -7.97 -14.24 -1.90
C PRO A 9 -7.02 -15.13 -1.08
N SER A 10 -6.21 -15.95 -1.73
CA SER A 10 -5.19 -16.77 -1.07
C SER A 10 -4.00 -15.98 -0.52
N GLY A 11 -3.92 -14.69 -0.81
CA GLY A 11 -2.82 -13.82 -0.41
C GLY A 11 -1.55 -13.94 -1.26
N VAL A 12 -0.52 -13.22 -0.86
CA VAL A 12 0.81 -13.24 -1.47
C VAL A 12 1.90 -13.12 -0.40
N VAL A 13 3.02 -13.77 -0.62
CA VAL A 13 4.20 -13.67 0.25
C VAL A 13 5.26 -12.80 -0.41
N LEU A 14 5.70 -11.77 0.32
CA LEU A 14 6.83 -10.91 -0.01
C LEU A 14 8.06 -11.44 0.74
N ASN A 15 8.93 -12.18 0.05
CA ASN A 15 10.02 -12.90 0.71
C ASN A 15 11.19 -11.99 1.08
N ASN A 16 11.32 -11.65 2.36
CA ASN A 16 12.38 -10.84 2.96
C ASN A 16 13.30 -11.66 3.89
N SER A 17 13.55 -12.91 3.52
CA SER A 17 14.45 -13.81 4.25
C SER A 17 15.44 -14.49 3.33
N GLY A 18 16.71 -14.54 3.72
CA GLY A 18 17.73 -15.36 3.05
C GLY A 18 17.67 -16.84 3.44
N ALA A 19 16.91 -17.20 4.49
CA ALA A 19 16.70 -18.56 4.96
C ALA A 19 15.24 -18.97 4.82
N ALA A 20 14.94 -20.26 4.92
CA ALA A 20 13.57 -20.74 4.95
C ALA A 20 12.80 -20.11 6.11
N SER A 21 11.57 -19.71 5.85
CA SER A 21 10.69 -18.97 6.80
C SER A 21 9.30 -19.58 6.81
N GLN A 22 8.68 -19.62 8.00
CA GLN A 22 7.28 -20.02 8.14
C GLN A 22 6.38 -18.81 7.89
N THR A 23 5.36 -18.97 7.07
CA THR A 23 4.35 -17.97 6.76
C THR A 23 2.95 -18.49 7.07
N GLN A 24 2.00 -17.59 7.29
CA GLN A 24 0.59 -17.95 7.49
C GLN A 24 -0.12 -18.14 6.13
N VAL A 25 0.28 -17.38 5.13
CA VAL A 25 -0.32 -17.38 3.78
C VAL A 25 0.09 -18.62 2.99
N ALA A 26 1.36 -19.04 3.04
CA ALA A 26 1.90 -20.09 2.18
C ALA A 26 2.63 -21.22 2.92
N GLY A 27 2.54 -21.27 4.26
CA GLY A 27 3.30 -22.23 5.05
C GLY A 27 4.80 -21.95 4.99
N GLN A 28 5.61 -22.99 4.86
CA GLN A 28 7.06 -22.86 4.78
C GLN A 28 7.48 -22.40 3.37
N VAL A 29 8.21 -21.30 3.28
CA VAL A 29 8.79 -20.78 2.04
C VAL A 29 10.31 -20.84 2.10
N ALA A 30 10.94 -21.18 0.97
CA ALA A 30 12.40 -21.20 0.86
C ALA A 30 12.99 -19.80 0.99
N GLY A 31 14.25 -19.70 1.41
CA GLY A 31 14.96 -18.43 1.45
C GLY A 31 15.11 -17.81 0.06
N ASN A 32 15.15 -16.48 0.01
CA ASN A 32 15.39 -15.72 -1.21
C ASN A 32 16.91 -15.51 -1.41
N PRO A 33 17.56 -16.22 -2.33
CA PRO A 33 18.99 -16.14 -2.53
C PRO A 33 19.44 -14.76 -3.06
N MET A 34 18.51 -13.98 -3.67
CA MET A 34 18.81 -12.65 -4.19
C MET A 34 19.02 -11.60 -3.11
N LEU A 35 18.60 -11.87 -1.88
CA LEU A 35 18.83 -10.98 -0.73
C LEU A 35 20.26 -11.10 -0.17
N GLY A 36 20.95 -12.24 -0.40
CA GLY A 36 22.21 -12.52 0.27
C GLY A 36 22.02 -12.44 1.79
N ASN A 37 22.85 -11.64 2.46
CA ASN A 37 22.75 -11.37 3.90
C ASN A 37 22.01 -10.04 4.21
N GLN A 38 21.40 -9.42 3.21
CA GLN A 38 20.68 -8.15 3.38
C GLN A 38 19.20 -8.38 3.67
N ARG A 39 18.57 -7.37 4.26
CA ARG A 39 17.14 -7.36 4.58
C ARG A 39 16.56 -6.04 4.07
N ALA A 40 15.42 -6.08 3.45
CA ALA A 40 14.72 -4.87 3.07
C ALA A 40 14.03 -4.27 4.32
N GLY A 41 14.28 -2.99 4.59
CA GLY A 41 13.48 -2.22 5.56
C GLY A 41 12.15 -1.77 4.95
N THR A 42 12.12 -1.62 3.61
CA THR A 42 10.91 -1.27 2.85
C THR A 42 10.86 -2.06 1.55
N ILE A 43 9.70 -2.64 1.27
CA ILE A 43 9.40 -3.38 0.04
C ILE A 43 8.45 -2.54 -0.80
N LEU A 44 8.94 -2.04 -1.92
CA LEU A 44 8.18 -1.22 -2.86
C LEU A 44 7.67 -2.05 -4.04
N ASN A 45 6.36 -2.28 -4.08
CA ASN A 45 5.65 -2.90 -5.20
C ASN A 45 5.11 -1.80 -6.11
N GLN A 46 5.87 -1.46 -7.14
CA GLN A 46 5.52 -0.42 -8.11
C GLN A 46 4.95 -1.03 -9.38
N VAL A 47 3.74 -0.62 -9.77
CA VAL A 47 3.14 -0.93 -11.09
C VAL A 47 3.45 0.23 -12.04
N THR A 48 3.93 -0.12 -13.24
CA THR A 48 4.35 0.86 -14.25
C THR A 48 3.47 0.88 -15.49
N ALA A 49 2.64 -0.16 -15.69
CA ALA A 49 1.66 -0.22 -16.77
C ALA A 49 0.28 0.30 -16.31
N PRO A 50 -0.62 0.66 -17.24
CA PRO A 50 -1.95 1.21 -16.92
C PRO A 50 -2.96 0.11 -16.50
N ASN A 51 -2.53 -0.80 -15.64
CA ASN A 51 -3.35 -1.90 -15.13
C ASN A 51 -3.66 -1.66 -13.65
N PRO A 52 -4.90 -1.38 -13.25
CA PRO A 52 -5.27 -1.24 -11.84
C PRO A 52 -4.98 -2.50 -11.03
N SER A 53 -4.66 -2.33 -9.75
CA SER A 53 -4.38 -3.42 -8.81
C SER A 53 -5.64 -3.82 -8.05
N GLN A 54 -5.84 -5.14 -7.93
CA GLN A 54 -6.86 -5.75 -7.08
C GLN A 54 -6.19 -6.42 -5.89
N LEU A 55 -6.48 -5.97 -4.68
CA LEU A 55 -5.96 -6.54 -3.44
C LEU A 55 -7.12 -7.22 -2.70
N LEU A 56 -7.26 -8.53 -2.91
CA LEU A 56 -8.39 -9.33 -2.42
C LEU A 56 -7.99 -10.27 -1.28
N GLY A 57 -6.78 -10.12 -0.75
CA GLY A 57 -6.26 -10.99 0.30
C GLY A 57 -5.05 -10.37 0.98
N THR A 58 -4.40 -11.18 1.82
CA THR A 58 -3.31 -10.75 2.69
C THR A 58 -1.96 -10.68 1.97
N LEU A 59 -1.23 -9.60 2.21
CA LEU A 59 0.20 -9.47 1.88
C LEU A 59 1.01 -9.82 3.14
N GLU A 60 1.77 -10.92 3.09
CA GLU A 60 2.64 -11.32 4.20
C GLU A 60 4.11 -11.12 3.86
N VAL A 61 4.86 -10.49 4.75
CA VAL A 61 6.32 -10.43 4.63
C VAL A 61 6.93 -11.65 5.29
N ALA A 62 7.59 -12.51 4.50
CA ALA A 62 8.30 -13.65 5.07
C ALA A 62 9.63 -13.22 5.68
N GLY A 63 9.96 -13.77 6.84
CA GLY A 63 11.22 -13.54 7.54
C GLY A 63 11.24 -12.20 8.27
N ASN A 64 12.11 -11.29 7.86
CA ASN A 64 12.27 -10.01 8.58
C ASN A 64 11.15 -9.04 8.24
N ARG A 65 10.60 -8.41 9.27
CA ARG A 65 9.57 -7.38 9.15
C ARG A 65 10.05 -6.22 8.27
N ALA A 66 9.20 -5.71 7.42
CA ALA A 66 9.48 -4.57 6.55
C ALA A 66 8.22 -3.72 6.33
N ASN A 67 8.41 -2.46 5.98
CA ASN A 67 7.32 -1.64 5.46
C ASN A 67 6.90 -2.14 4.07
N VAL A 68 5.61 -2.11 3.77
CA VAL A 68 5.08 -2.53 2.47
C VAL A 68 4.42 -1.35 1.79
N ILE A 69 4.87 -1.07 0.58
CA ILE A 69 4.29 -0.04 -0.28
C ILE A 69 3.73 -0.72 -1.53
N VAL A 70 2.46 -0.45 -1.84
CA VAL A 70 1.85 -0.76 -3.13
C VAL A 70 1.56 0.57 -3.82
N ALA A 71 2.26 0.82 -4.92
CA ALA A 71 2.16 2.06 -5.68
C ALA A 71 1.66 1.77 -7.10
N ASN A 72 0.46 2.24 -7.43
CA ASN A 72 -0.13 2.06 -8.75
C ASN A 72 -0.89 3.29 -9.22
N PRO A 73 -0.30 4.10 -10.13
CA PRO A 73 -0.97 5.29 -10.67
C PRO A 73 -2.26 5.00 -11.46
N ALA A 74 -2.44 3.78 -11.95
CA ALA A 74 -3.66 3.37 -12.64
C ALA A 74 -4.85 3.12 -11.70
N GLY A 75 -4.57 2.99 -10.39
CA GLY A 75 -5.58 2.77 -9.36
C GLY A 75 -5.35 1.49 -8.55
N ILE A 76 -5.98 1.45 -7.38
CA ILE A 76 -5.94 0.31 -6.45
C ILE A 76 -7.35 0.09 -5.89
N THR A 77 -7.80 -1.16 -5.87
CA THR A 77 -8.98 -1.58 -5.12
C THR A 77 -8.56 -2.57 -4.05
N CYS A 78 -8.92 -2.29 -2.79
CA CYS A 78 -8.77 -3.19 -1.66
C CYS A 78 -10.15 -3.72 -1.27
N ASN A 79 -10.34 -5.03 -1.32
CA ASN A 79 -11.53 -5.72 -0.87
C ASN A 79 -11.11 -6.94 -0.05
N GLY A 80 -11.03 -6.78 1.27
CA GLY A 80 -10.50 -7.79 2.19
C GLY A 80 -8.98 -7.85 2.19
N CYS A 81 -8.30 -6.76 1.83
CA CYS A 81 -6.85 -6.73 1.91
C CYS A 81 -6.37 -6.57 3.35
N GLY A 82 -5.27 -7.25 3.68
CA GLY A 82 -4.62 -7.19 4.98
C GLY A 82 -3.12 -7.32 4.86
N PHE A 83 -2.42 -7.14 6.00
CA PHE A 83 -0.97 -7.20 6.04
C PHE A 83 -0.50 -7.99 7.24
N LEU A 84 0.50 -8.85 7.04
CA LEU A 84 1.14 -9.64 8.10
C LEU A 84 2.64 -9.42 8.07
N ASN A 85 3.23 -9.40 9.26
CA ASN A 85 4.66 -9.18 9.48
C ASN A 85 5.22 -7.92 8.77
N ALA A 86 4.35 -6.91 8.62
CA ALA A 86 4.73 -5.57 8.19
C ALA A 86 4.63 -4.60 9.37
N ASP A 87 5.40 -3.50 9.33
CA ASP A 87 5.30 -2.44 10.34
C ASP A 87 4.38 -1.32 9.86
N ARG A 88 4.55 -0.89 8.62
CA ARG A 88 3.76 0.14 7.97
C ARG A 88 3.30 -0.35 6.61
N ALA A 89 2.04 -0.11 6.25
CA ALA A 89 1.52 -0.34 4.91
C ALA A 89 1.10 0.97 4.26
N THR A 90 1.48 1.16 3.01
CA THR A 90 1.11 2.33 2.22
C THR A 90 0.49 1.88 0.90
N LEU A 91 -0.76 2.26 0.68
CA LEU A 91 -1.45 2.13 -0.60
C LEU A 91 -1.47 3.50 -1.26
N THR A 92 -0.89 3.61 -2.46
CA THR A 92 -0.81 4.91 -3.12
C THR A 92 -1.01 4.83 -4.64
N THR A 93 -1.70 5.83 -5.18
CA THR A 93 -1.75 6.09 -6.62
C THR A 93 -0.62 7.03 -7.08
N GLY A 94 0.26 7.44 -6.16
CA GLY A 94 1.43 8.24 -6.47
C GLY A 94 2.51 7.44 -7.20
N ARG A 95 3.20 8.10 -8.11
CA ARG A 95 4.43 7.57 -8.73
C ARG A 95 5.58 7.68 -7.75
N PRO A 96 6.23 6.57 -7.36
CA PRO A 96 7.34 6.63 -6.43
C PRO A 96 8.54 7.35 -7.03
N ARG A 97 9.14 8.23 -6.24
CA ARG A 97 10.47 8.82 -6.44
C ARG A 97 11.39 8.27 -5.37
N VAL A 98 12.53 7.74 -5.77
CA VAL A 98 13.57 7.29 -4.84
C VAL A 98 14.78 8.18 -5.02
N GLY A 99 15.13 8.89 -3.98
CA GLY A 99 16.31 9.78 -3.94
C GLY A 99 17.61 8.99 -3.87
N PRO A 100 18.75 9.64 -4.11
CA PRO A 100 20.07 9.02 -4.01
C PRO A 100 20.43 8.59 -2.59
N ASP A 101 19.82 9.20 -1.59
CA ASP A 101 19.90 8.89 -0.17
C ASP A 101 18.97 7.72 0.27
N GLY A 102 18.20 7.15 -0.67
CA GLY A 102 17.19 6.14 -0.39
C GLY A 102 15.86 6.69 0.12
N GLY A 103 15.71 8.01 0.24
CA GLY A 103 14.44 8.67 0.58
C GLY A 103 13.37 8.36 -0.47
N ILE A 104 12.14 8.08 -0.01
CA ILE A 104 11.00 7.75 -0.87
C ILE A 104 10.01 8.92 -0.83
N GLY A 105 9.53 9.32 -1.99
CA GLY A 105 8.41 10.25 -2.14
C GLY A 105 7.41 9.76 -3.17
N PHE A 106 6.24 10.37 -3.20
CA PHE A 106 5.17 10.05 -4.15
C PHE A 106 4.69 11.30 -4.87
N ASP A 107 4.60 11.24 -6.19
CA ASP A 107 3.92 12.24 -7.02
C ASP A 107 2.51 11.73 -7.36
N VAL A 108 1.51 12.27 -6.68
CA VAL A 108 0.10 11.88 -6.81
C VAL A 108 -0.57 12.80 -7.83
N ALA A 109 -0.70 12.38 -9.06
CA ALA A 109 -1.32 13.18 -10.13
C ALA A 109 -2.65 12.60 -10.61
N ALA A 110 -2.83 11.26 -10.48
CA ALA A 110 -3.97 10.53 -11.00
C ALA A 110 -4.34 9.34 -10.11
N GLY A 111 -5.33 8.58 -10.53
CA GLY A 111 -5.72 7.29 -9.96
C GLY A 111 -6.70 7.39 -8.79
N ARG A 112 -7.50 6.33 -8.69
CA ARG A 112 -8.48 6.10 -7.60
C ARG A 112 -7.97 4.99 -6.69
N LEU A 113 -8.09 5.18 -5.40
CA LEU A 113 -7.95 4.14 -4.39
C LEU A 113 -9.33 3.87 -3.78
N GLY A 114 -9.84 2.66 -3.96
CA GLY A 114 -11.11 2.21 -3.40
C GLY A 114 -10.90 1.21 -2.27
N ILE A 115 -11.58 1.40 -1.15
CA ILE A 115 -11.72 0.40 -0.08
C ILE A 115 -13.17 -0.09 -0.11
N GLU A 116 -13.36 -1.37 -0.40
CA GLU A 116 -14.66 -1.93 -0.75
C GLU A 116 -14.89 -3.27 -0.02
N GLY A 117 -16.14 -3.74 -0.03
CA GLY A 117 -16.53 -5.07 0.43
C GLY A 117 -16.09 -5.40 1.85
N GLN A 118 -15.08 -6.26 2.00
CA GLN A 118 -14.57 -6.68 3.29
C GLN A 118 -13.55 -5.69 3.91
N GLY A 119 -13.29 -4.57 3.25
CA GLY A 119 -12.45 -3.51 3.78
C GLY A 119 -10.96 -3.79 3.82
N LEU A 120 -10.27 -3.04 4.69
CA LEU A 120 -8.83 -3.14 4.92
C LEU A 120 -8.54 -3.47 6.38
N ASN A 121 -7.77 -4.54 6.62
CA ASN A 121 -7.31 -4.91 7.95
C ASN A 121 -5.83 -4.56 8.14
N GLY A 122 -5.58 -3.47 8.86
CA GLY A 122 -4.26 -2.99 9.25
C GLY A 122 -3.98 -3.05 10.76
N MET A 123 -4.76 -3.81 11.54
CA MET A 123 -4.63 -3.90 13.01
C MET A 123 -3.28 -4.43 13.48
N ASN A 124 -2.59 -5.23 12.66
CA ASN A 124 -1.26 -5.76 12.98
C ASN A 124 -0.11 -4.80 12.62
N LEU A 125 -0.44 -3.63 12.08
CA LEU A 125 0.51 -2.61 11.67
C LEU A 125 0.58 -1.50 12.71
N SER A 126 1.73 -0.81 12.79
CA SER A 126 1.82 0.45 13.53
C SER A 126 1.11 1.57 12.79
N GLN A 127 1.05 1.52 11.44
CA GLN A 127 0.51 2.60 10.62
C GLN A 127 0.01 2.10 9.26
N VAL A 128 -1.10 2.67 8.81
CA VAL A 128 -1.62 2.56 7.44
C VAL A 128 -1.66 3.95 6.81
N ASP A 129 -1.15 4.06 5.58
CA ASP A 129 -1.28 5.28 4.79
C ASP A 129 -2.10 5.00 3.53
N LEU A 130 -3.09 5.83 3.28
CA LEU A 130 -3.90 5.86 2.08
C LEU A 130 -3.64 7.18 1.35
N ILE A 131 -2.94 7.12 0.21
CA ILE A 131 -2.44 8.31 -0.49
C ILE A 131 -2.89 8.24 -1.95
N ALA A 132 -3.88 9.03 -2.36
CA ALA A 132 -4.42 8.95 -3.70
C ALA A 132 -4.96 10.29 -4.23
N ARG A 133 -5.08 10.40 -5.55
CA ARG A 133 -5.77 11.55 -6.12
C ARG A 133 -7.26 11.57 -5.77
N THR A 134 -7.89 10.39 -5.85
CA THR A 134 -9.27 10.18 -5.41
C THR A 134 -9.30 8.98 -4.50
N LEU A 135 -9.92 9.13 -3.34
CA LEU A 135 -10.06 8.08 -2.35
C LEU A 135 -11.55 7.85 -2.06
N GLU A 136 -11.98 6.60 -2.18
CA GLU A 136 -13.34 6.17 -1.88
C GLU A 136 -13.31 5.07 -0.83
N ILE A 137 -13.92 5.32 0.33
CA ILE A 137 -13.97 4.38 1.45
C ILE A 137 -15.42 3.91 1.63
N ASN A 138 -15.74 2.82 0.96
CA ASN A 138 -17.06 2.20 0.95
C ASN A 138 -17.12 0.95 1.85
N ALA A 139 -16.08 0.71 2.65
CA ALA A 139 -16.00 -0.39 3.60
C ALA A 139 -15.10 0.00 4.79
N GLN A 140 -15.05 -0.85 5.80
CA GLN A 140 -14.32 -0.58 7.03
C GLN A 140 -12.80 -0.58 6.81
N VAL A 141 -12.10 0.33 7.50
CA VAL A 141 -10.65 0.38 7.60
C VAL A 141 -10.27 0.28 9.07
N TRP A 142 -9.56 -0.79 9.44
CA TRP A 142 -9.03 -0.97 10.78
C TRP A 142 -7.53 -0.68 10.79
N ALA A 143 -7.10 0.23 11.63
CA ALA A 143 -5.69 0.59 11.77
C ALA A 143 -5.40 1.11 13.20
N ASN A 144 -4.15 0.94 13.66
CA ASN A 144 -3.69 1.57 14.90
C ASN A 144 -3.41 3.06 14.70
N ARG A 145 -2.92 3.42 13.52
CA ARG A 145 -2.78 4.81 13.05
C ARG A 145 -3.14 4.83 11.57
N LEU A 146 -4.04 5.70 11.19
CA LEU A 146 -4.45 5.90 9.80
C LEU A 146 -4.09 7.31 9.34
N ASN A 147 -3.29 7.40 8.28
CA ASN A 147 -3.03 8.65 7.56
C ASN A 147 -3.72 8.62 6.21
N VAL A 148 -4.45 9.66 5.91
CA VAL A 148 -5.18 9.82 4.65
C VAL A 148 -4.71 11.09 3.95
N THR A 149 -4.29 10.95 2.69
CA THR A 149 -3.95 12.07 1.82
C THR A 149 -4.71 11.93 0.51
N ALA A 150 -5.67 12.81 0.28
CA ALA A 150 -6.47 12.85 -0.93
C ALA A 150 -6.18 14.12 -1.75
N GLY A 151 -6.20 14.00 -3.06
CA GLY A 151 -5.91 15.10 -3.99
C GLY A 151 -4.53 15.01 -4.63
N ALA A 152 -4.32 15.85 -5.65
CA ALA A 152 -3.03 15.92 -6.35
C ALA A 152 -1.96 16.56 -5.43
N SER A 153 -0.94 15.77 -5.12
CA SER A 153 0.04 16.16 -4.10
C SER A 153 1.39 15.48 -4.31
N ARG A 154 2.42 16.09 -3.74
CA ARG A 154 3.70 15.43 -3.46
C ARG A 154 3.75 15.07 -2.01
N VAL A 155 4.07 13.82 -1.73
CA VAL A 155 4.16 13.29 -0.37
C VAL A 155 5.55 12.78 -0.12
N ASP A 156 6.17 13.19 0.96
CA ASP A 156 7.40 12.59 1.48
C ASP A 156 7.03 11.42 2.40
N TYR A 157 7.53 10.24 2.08
CA TYR A 157 7.19 9.02 2.81
C TYR A 157 7.79 8.99 4.22
N GLY A 158 9.00 9.53 4.37
CA GLY A 158 9.71 9.52 5.65
C GLY A 158 9.10 10.46 6.67
N THR A 159 8.84 11.70 6.26
CA THR A 159 8.35 12.77 7.13
C THR A 159 6.83 12.90 7.14
N GLY A 160 6.15 12.37 6.11
CA GLY A 160 4.72 12.58 5.90
C GLY A 160 4.38 13.99 5.39
N ALA A 161 5.37 14.79 5.02
CA ALA A 161 5.13 16.14 4.50
C ALA A 161 4.40 16.09 3.16
N VAL A 162 3.38 16.94 3.04
CA VAL A 162 2.52 17.02 1.86
C VAL A 162 2.61 18.42 1.26
N SER A 163 2.79 18.51 -0.05
CA SER A 163 2.70 19.75 -0.82
C SER A 163 1.78 19.57 -2.02
N ALA A 164 1.04 20.60 -2.39
CA ALA A 164 0.16 20.57 -3.55
C ALA A 164 0.98 20.45 -4.85
N GLN A 165 0.40 19.79 -5.85
CA GLN A 165 0.91 19.77 -7.23
C GLN A 165 -0.24 19.77 -8.23
N ALA A 166 0.07 19.98 -9.50
CA ALA A 166 -0.90 19.79 -10.57
C ALA A 166 -1.28 18.32 -10.71
N GLY A 167 -2.56 18.04 -10.90
CA GLY A 167 -3.07 16.73 -11.21
C GLY A 167 -3.25 16.54 -12.71
N ASP A 168 -3.33 15.28 -13.15
CA ASP A 168 -3.66 14.92 -14.52
C ASP A 168 -5.17 15.08 -14.74
N GLY A 169 -5.56 15.83 -15.78
CA GLY A 169 -6.97 16.05 -16.15
C GLY A 169 -7.76 16.95 -15.18
N PRO A 170 -9.09 16.97 -15.28
CA PRO A 170 -9.95 17.84 -14.48
C PRO A 170 -9.85 17.50 -12.99
N THR A 171 -10.06 18.52 -12.15
CA THR A 171 -10.13 18.33 -10.69
C THR A 171 -11.35 17.47 -10.35
N PRO A 172 -11.19 16.38 -9.58
CA PRO A 172 -12.31 15.59 -9.10
C PRO A 172 -13.28 16.46 -8.29
N ALA A 173 -14.59 16.25 -8.47
CA ALA A 173 -15.61 16.93 -7.68
C ALA A 173 -15.47 16.64 -6.18
N VAL A 174 -15.07 15.38 -5.85
CA VAL A 174 -14.79 14.91 -4.50
C VAL A 174 -13.44 14.19 -4.53
N ALA A 175 -12.51 14.58 -3.67
CA ALA A 175 -11.22 13.91 -3.55
C ALA A 175 -11.24 12.77 -2.52
N LEU A 176 -12.06 12.90 -1.48
CA LEU A 176 -12.31 11.87 -0.46
C LEU A 176 -13.81 11.66 -0.33
N ASP A 177 -14.27 10.45 -0.55
CA ASP A 177 -15.65 10.03 -0.36
C ASP A 177 -15.73 8.88 0.64
N THR A 178 -16.70 8.94 1.56
CA THR A 178 -16.97 7.90 2.54
C THR A 178 -18.45 7.59 2.52
N ALA A 179 -18.83 6.38 2.11
CA ALA A 179 -20.23 5.95 2.14
C ALA A 179 -20.75 5.79 3.59
N GLU A 180 -22.07 5.81 3.78
CA GLU A 180 -22.72 5.62 5.09
C GLU A 180 -22.28 4.34 5.83
N LEU A 181 -21.93 3.27 5.08
CA LEU A 181 -21.47 2.00 5.62
C LEU A 181 -19.94 1.91 5.74
N GLY A 182 -19.21 2.88 5.19
CA GLY A 182 -17.77 2.97 5.30
C GLY A 182 -17.37 3.71 6.58
N GLY A 183 -16.35 3.21 7.27
CA GLY A 183 -15.83 3.84 8.47
C GLY A 183 -14.33 3.63 8.61
N MET A 184 -13.68 4.63 9.22
CA MET A 184 -12.28 4.55 9.59
C MET A 184 -12.19 4.42 11.10
N TYR A 185 -11.52 3.36 11.57
CA TYR A 185 -11.34 3.08 12.99
C TYR A 185 -9.85 3.20 13.32
N ASP A 186 -9.52 4.16 14.18
CA ASP A 186 -8.17 4.40 14.71
C ASP A 186 -8.18 4.10 16.21
N ASN A 187 -7.27 3.25 16.66
CA ASN A 187 -7.05 2.96 18.07
C ASN A 187 -5.98 3.92 18.62
N ARG A 188 -6.38 5.08 19.10
CA ARG A 188 -5.55 5.94 19.93
C ARG A 188 -5.86 5.76 21.40
#